data_b7b20abaada52cc52b848b3ad22a589f
#
_entry.id   b7b20abaada52cc52b848b3ad22a589f
#
_cell.length_a   1.000
_cell.length_b   1.000
_cell.length_c   1.000
_cell.angle_alpha   90.00
_cell.angle_beta   90.00
_cell.angle_gamma   90.00
#
_symmetry.space_group_name_H-M   'P 1'
#
loop_
_entity.id
_entity.type
_entity.pdbx_description
1 polymer ?
#
loop_
_entity_poly.entity_id
_entity_poly.type
_entity_poly.pdbx_seq_one_letter_code
_entity_poly.pdbx_strand_id
1 'polypeptide(L)'
;MVAAVFAVTGLLLGGRAVHISLTEDESYRVFANEQAGGATPVFAPTRGSIVSADGRELATSLEVARVIATPYQIEDPRATARELHAVLSKETDSTEKEIRASLSRRGADGQLSGYSVVTTGVEPETAAKVQALGIEGITTAPDTMRVYPDGSLASQLLGHQGDYGMPFGGVEASYDDTLKRGRDVDLTVDSAVQQELQKALAKAVEKSKAKSAVGVVMRVDDGSILALANTPAYDNNEFGDVPAEDQRDRVLTDPYEPGSTFKAFTVASALEEGAVTPSSKFVVPDHMTVADHVINDSQPHETEILTPGGVLEHSSNVGATKIAQELGGRKLYDYIRAFGFGKPTGVDLWGEDLGIVPAYKDWSGISIGNIPFGQGFTVTPLQLVSGYATLVNGGRRVTPHVTEQETSPKQGRRVICKKTSAIVRGMLQGVVDDGSGHFAQISGYTVAGKTGTSQKVDPKTGTYGDQYVASFIGFAPATDPEYVMLVAVDEPKTSYWGELVAVPAFHQVMTFTLGYFNVPPDRRGFVAEEPLW
;
A
#
# COMPACT_ATOMS: atom_id res chain seq x y z
N MET A 1 -39.30 -33.23 -1.41
CA MET A 1 -38.00 -32.58 -1.13
C MET A 1 -37.34 -32.02 -2.39
N VAL A 2 -37.18 -32.80 -3.47
CA VAL A 2 -36.55 -32.35 -4.73
C VAL A 2 -37.30 -31.17 -5.37
N ALA A 3 -38.64 -31.21 -5.46
CA ALA A 3 -39.44 -30.10 -6.03
C ALA A 3 -39.32 -28.77 -5.25
N ALA A 4 -39.14 -28.84 -3.92
CA ALA A 4 -38.94 -27.64 -3.10
C ALA A 4 -37.56 -27.01 -3.35
N VAL A 5 -36.52 -27.81 -3.59
CA VAL A 5 -35.19 -27.33 -3.93
C VAL A 5 -35.21 -26.63 -5.30
N PHE A 6 -35.85 -27.19 -6.30
CA PHE A 6 -36.01 -26.56 -7.62
C PHE A 6 -36.81 -25.25 -7.58
N ALA A 7 -37.87 -25.18 -6.75
CA ALA A 7 -38.64 -23.96 -6.57
C ALA A 7 -37.81 -22.84 -5.87
N VAL A 8 -37.02 -23.16 -4.84
CA VAL A 8 -36.15 -22.20 -4.15
C VAL A 8 -35.03 -21.75 -5.09
N THR A 9 -34.41 -22.67 -5.83
CA THR A 9 -33.34 -22.31 -6.80
C THR A 9 -33.89 -21.43 -7.92
N GLY A 10 -35.10 -21.73 -8.44
CA GLY A 10 -35.77 -20.90 -9.44
C GLY A 10 -36.14 -19.50 -8.94
N LEU A 11 -36.56 -19.37 -7.66
CA LEU A 11 -36.82 -18.07 -7.02
C LEU A 11 -35.54 -17.28 -6.80
N LEU A 12 -34.46 -17.93 -6.43
CA LEU A 12 -33.14 -17.27 -6.24
C LEU A 12 -32.55 -16.81 -7.60
N LEU A 13 -32.65 -17.62 -8.63
CA LEU A 13 -32.21 -17.25 -9.98
C LEU A 13 -33.10 -16.15 -10.59
N GLY A 14 -34.42 -16.23 -10.40
CA GLY A 14 -35.34 -15.17 -10.81
C GLY A 14 -35.10 -13.84 -10.04
N GLY A 15 -34.88 -13.93 -8.72
CA GLY A 15 -34.55 -12.77 -7.90
C GLY A 15 -33.22 -12.13 -8.30
N ARG A 16 -32.21 -12.94 -8.63
CA ARG A 16 -30.92 -12.45 -9.12
C ARG A 16 -31.03 -11.83 -10.53
N ALA A 17 -31.83 -12.42 -11.42
CA ALA A 17 -32.09 -11.84 -12.74
C ALA A 17 -32.80 -10.49 -12.66
N VAL A 18 -33.79 -10.36 -11.76
CA VAL A 18 -34.47 -9.09 -11.48
C VAL A 18 -33.51 -8.07 -10.83
N HIS A 19 -32.67 -8.51 -9.91
CA HIS A 19 -31.64 -7.66 -9.28
C HIS A 19 -30.65 -7.14 -10.32
N ILE A 20 -30.12 -8.01 -11.19
CA ILE A 20 -29.23 -7.62 -12.31
C ILE A 20 -29.95 -6.64 -13.24
N SER A 21 -31.19 -6.90 -13.59
CA SER A 21 -31.97 -6.01 -14.47
C SER A 21 -32.26 -4.63 -13.87
N LEU A 22 -32.29 -4.52 -12.55
CA LEU A 22 -32.58 -3.24 -11.86
C LEU A 22 -31.33 -2.47 -11.44
N THR A 23 -30.19 -3.12 -11.26
CA THR A 23 -28.95 -2.50 -10.74
C THR A 23 -27.86 -2.32 -11.79
N GLU A 24 -27.84 -3.17 -12.83
CA GLU A 24 -26.84 -3.11 -13.91
C GLU A 24 -27.40 -2.54 -15.23
N ASP A 25 -28.58 -1.94 -15.19
CA ASP A 25 -29.33 -1.46 -16.37
C ASP A 25 -28.55 -0.40 -17.19
N GLU A 26 -27.70 0.40 -16.56
CA GLU A 26 -26.94 1.46 -17.25
C GLU A 26 -25.82 0.90 -18.13
N SER A 27 -25.05 -0.07 -17.64
CA SER A 27 -23.93 -0.66 -18.40
C SER A 27 -24.42 -1.54 -19.56
N TYR A 28 -25.50 -2.32 -19.35
CA TYR A 28 -26.11 -3.11 -20.43
C TYR A 28 -26.88 -2.25 -21.43
N ARG A 29 -27.45 -1.12 -21.01
CA ARG A 29 -28.07 -0.15 -21.93
C ARG A 29 -27.05 0.55 -22.81
N VAL A 30 -25.90 0.92 -22.28
CA VAL A 30 -24.78 1.46 -23.07
C VAL A 30 -24.35 0.41 -24.11
N PHE A 31 -24.14 -0.84 -23.69
CA PHE A 31 -23.72 -1.92 -24.58
C PHE A 31 -24.80 -2.27 -25.64
N ALA A 32 -26.07 -2.30 -25.26
CA ALA A 32 -27.18 -2.56 -26.18
C ALA A 32 -27.43 -1.38 -27.15
N ASN A 33 -27.24 -0.15 -26.72
CA ASN A 33 -27.37 1.04 -27.56
C ASN A 33 -26.19 1.18 -28.53
N GLU A 34 -24.98 0.78 -28.15
CA GLU A 34 -23.83 0.68 -29.05
C GLU A 34 -24.05 -0.36 -30.16
N GLN A 35 -24.77 -1.47 -29.86
CA GLN A 35 -25.12 -2.48 -30.88
C GLN A 35 -26.31 -2.07 -31.78
N ALA A 36 -27.19 -1.19 -31.29
CA ALA A 36 -28.41 -0.82 -32.02
C ALA A 36 -28.24 0.34 -33.02
N GLY A 37 -27.04 0.97 -33.08
CA GLY A 37 -26.70 1.96 -34.13
C GLY A 37 -27.56 3.23 -34.17
N GLY A 38 -28.19 3.63 -33.06
CA GLY A 38 -29.19 4.67 -33.10
C GLY A 38 -29.39 5.54 -31.86
N ALA A 39 -28.43 5.58 -30.92
CA ALA A 39 -28.53 6.48 -29.77
C ALA A 39 -27.63 7.70 -29.94
N THR A 40 -28.19 8.87 -29.67
CA THR A 40 -27.43 10.07 -29.37
C THR A 40 -26.42 9.70 -28.28
N PRO A 41 -25.13 9.93 -28.45
CA PRO A 41 -24.15 9.60 -27.42
C PRO A 41 -24.54 10.39 -26.15
N VAL A 42 -24.96 9.67 -25.12
CA VAL A 42 -24.99 10.24 -23.77
C VAL A 42 -23.52 10.38 -23.42
N PHE A 43 -23.00 11.58 -23.49
CA PHE A 43 -21.63 11.87 -23.02
C PHE A 43 -21.59 11.50 -21.54
N ALA A 44 -21.06 10.34 -21.22
CA ALA A 44 -20.65 10.06 -19.85
C ALA A 44 -19.63 11.15 -19.46
N PRO A 45 -19.74 11.73 -18.28
CA PRO A 45 -18.75 12.70 -17.86
C PRO A 45 -17.37 12.09 -17.95
N THR A 46 -16.40 12.88 -18.40
CA THR A 46 -14.99 12.48 -18.41
C THR A 46 -14.59 12.07 -16.99
N ARG A 47 -13.93 10.93 -16.85
CA ARG A 47 -13.49 10.43 -15.54
C ARG A 47 -12.63 11.47 -14.83
N GLY A 48 -12.94 11.81 -13.57
CA GLY A 48 -12.26 12.81 -12.77
C GLY A 48 -10.78 12.54 -12.58
N SER A 49 -10.00 13.56 -12.30
CA SER A 49 -8.56 13.46 -12.03
C SER A 49 -8.30 12.93 -10.62
N ILE A 50 -7.10 12.35 -10.41
CA ILE A 50 -6.55 12.06 -9.08
C ILE A 50 -5.41 13.04 -8.87
N VAL A 51 -5.50 13.84 -7.80
CA VAL A 51 -4.61 14.99 -7.56
C VAL A 51 -3.90 14.80 -6.23
N SER A 52 -2.58 15.03 -6.19
CA SER A 52 -1.79 15.01 -4.96
C SER A 52 -2.02 16.25 -4.09
N ALA A 53 -1.62 16.20 -2.82
CA ALA A 53 -1.76 17.30 -1.86
C ALA A 53 -1.06 18.59 -2.30
N ASP A 54 0.02 18.49 -3.08
CA ASP A 54 0.75 19.61 -3.66
C ASP A 54 0.16 20.08 -5.02
N GLY A 55 -1.00 19.54 -5.43
CA GLY A 55 -1.76 19.98 -6.61
C GLY A 55 -1.30 19.37 -7.94
N ARG A 56 -0.50 18.31 -7.93
CA ARG A 56 -0.05 17.61 -9.13
C ARG A 56 -1.08 16.58 -9.58
N GLU A 57 -1.45 16.57 -10.85
CA GLU A 57 -2.29 15.53 -11.43
C GLU A 57 -1.50 14.23 -11.57
N LEU A 58 -1.89 13.22 -10.79
CA LEU A 58 -1.28 11.89 -10.80
C LEU A 58 -1.97 10.94 -11.80
N ALA A 59 -3.26 11.18 -12.05
CA ALA A 59 -4.02 10.50 -13.09
C ALA A 59 -5.06 11.48 -13.66
N THR A 60 -5.16 11.53 -14.98
CA THR A 60 -6.09 12.40 -15.68
C THR A 60 -6.68 11.68 -16.89
N SER A 61 -7.72 12.24 -17.50
CA SER A 61 -8.36 11.67 -18.69
C SER A 61 -8.27 12.64 -19.84
N LEU A 62 -7.65 12.21 -20.94
CA LEU A 62 -7.55 12.98 -22.15
C LEU A 62 -8.74 12.72 -23.08
N GLU A 63 -9.27 13.75 -23.69
CA GLU A 63 -10.22 13.61 -24.80
C GLU A 63 -9.49 13.12 -26.04
N VAL A 64 -9.90 11.98 -26.52
CA VAL A 64 -9.35 11.33 -27.71
C VAL A 64 -10.48 10.87 -28.62
N ALA A 65 -10.15 10.19 -29.70
CA ALA A 65 -11.10 9.54 -30.56
C ALA A 65 -10.75 8.06 -30.78
N ARG A 66 -11.75 7.26 -31.02
CA ARG A 66 -11.59 5.92 -31.58
C ARG A 66 -11.92 5.92 -33.07
N VAL A 67 -11.17 5.18 -33.86
CA VAL A 67 -11.47 4.91 -35.27
C VAL A 67 -12.21 3.60 -35.36
N ILE A 68 -13.37 3.63 -36.01
CA ILE A 68 -14.30 2.52 -36.11
C ILE A 68 -14.48 2.15 -37.58
N ALA A 69 -14.51 0.86 -37.84
CA ALA A 69 -14.83 0.30 -39.16
C ALA A 69 -16.16 -0.43 -39.13
N THR A 70 -16.86 -0.37 -40.25
CA THR A 70 -17.98 -1.22 -40.59
C THR A 70 -17.53 -2.22 -41.70
N PRO A 71 -16.90 -3.36 -41.31
CA PRO A 71 -16.23 -4.27 -42.25
C PRO A 71 -16.99 -4.64 -43.49
N TYR A 72 -18.31 -4.82 -43.43
CA TYR A 72 -19.10 -5.19 -44.59
C TYR A 72 -19.26 -4.07 -45.64
N GLN A 73 -18.91 -2.82 -45.29
CA GLN A 73 -18.93 -1.67 -46.21
C GLN A 73 -17.56 -1.41 -46.86
N ILE A 74 -16.50 -2.08 -46.40
CA ILE A 74 -15.14 -1.88 -46.89
C ILE A 74 -14.91 -2.72 -48.15
N GLU A 75 -14.77 -2.08 -49.31
CA GLU A 75 -14.54 -2.78 -50.58
C GLU A 75 -13.15 -3.40 -50.68
N ASP A 76 -12.09 -2.63 -50.33
CA ASP A 76 -10.70 -3.09 -50.36
C ASP A 76 -10.02 -2.88 -48.99
N PRO A 77 -10.07 -3.89 -48.08
CA PRO A 77 -9.43 -3.79 -46.78
C PRO A 77 -7.88 -3.56 -46.80
N ARG A 78 -7.19 -3.90 -47.92
CA ARG A 78 -5.74 -3.70 -48.03
C ARG A 78 -5.42 -2.25 -48.38
N ALA A 79 -6.11 -1.68 -49.37
CA ALA A 79 -5.93 -0.27 -49.72
C ALA A 79 -6.31 0.63 -48.54
N THR A 80 -7.49 0.40 -47.95
CA THR A 80 -7.99 1.13 -46.76
C THR A 80 -7.02 1.05 -45.58
N ALA A 81 -6.45 -0.14 -45.29
CA ALA A 81 -5.49 -0.28 -44.20
C ALA A 81 -4.23 0.55 -44.42
N ARG A 82 -3.75 0.63 -45.64
CA ARG A 82 -2.56 1.42 -46.02
C ARG A 82 -2.83 2.91 -45.85
N GLU A 83 -3.98 3.40 -46.32
CA GLU A 83 -4.38 4.79 -46.19
C GLU A 83 -4.56 5.19 -44.72
N LEU A 84 -5.23 4.39 -43.93
CA LEU A 84 -5.38 4.62 -42.49
C LEU A 84 -4.02 4.58 -41.77
N HIS A 85 -3.20 3.58 -42.06
CA HIS A 85 -1.86 3.48 -41.45
C HIS A 85 -0.99 4.70 -41.72
N ALA A 86 -1.05 5.26 -42.94
CA ALA A 86 -0.30 6.46 -43.29
C ALA A 86 -0.66 7.68 -42.42
N VAL A 87 -1.88 7.75 -41.91
CA VAL A 87 -2.36 8.82 -41.01
C VAL A 87 -2.09 8.47 -39.55
N LEU A 88 -2.40 7.23 -39.15
CA LEU A 88 -2.41 6.78 -37.76
C LEU A 88 -1.04 6.41 -37.20
N SER A 89 -0.08 5.96 -38.05
CA SER A 89 1.26 5.49 -37.62
C SER A 89 2.14 6.53 -36.93
N LYS A 90 1.73 7.78 -36.90
CA LYS A 90 2.44 8.85 -36.17
C LYS A 90 2.06 8.95 -34.69
N GLU A 91 0.93 8.37 -34.32
CA GLU A 91 0.33 8.52 -32.97
C GLU A 91 -0.04 7.18 -32.34
N THR A 92 -0.17 6.13 -33.14
CA THR A 92 -0.55 4.80 -32.66
C THR A 92 0.44 3.76 -33.13
N ASP A 93 0.66 2.72 -32.32
CA ASP A 93 1.50 1.56 -32.68
C ASP A 93 0.78 0.58 -33.61
N SER A 94 -0.43 0.94 -34.10
CA SER A 94 -1.24 0.07 -34.95
C SER A 94 -0.56 -0.21 -36.29
N THR A 95 -0.18 -1.43 -36.54
CA THR A 95 0.43 -1.86 -37.81
C THR A 95 -0.61 -1.96 -38.92
N GLU A 96 -0.19 -1.81 -40.19
CA GLU A 96 -1.06 -2.02 -41.36
C GLU A 96 -1.76 -3.41 -41.31
N LYS A 97 -1.06 -4.43 -40.77
CA LYS A 97 -1.61 -5.78 -40.62
C LYS A 97 -2.76 -5.82 -39.62
N GLU A 98 -2.64 -5.16 -38.48
CA GLU A 98 -3.67 -5.09 -37.42
C GLU A 98 -4.87 -4.29 -37.91
N ILE A 99 -4.63 -3.13 -38.50
CA ILE A 99 -5.68 -2.33 -39.13
C ILE A 99 -6.45 -3.20 -40.14
N ARG A 100 -5.76 -3.89 -41.05
CA ARG A 100 -6.41 -4.78 -42.03
C ARG A 100 -7.20 -5.90 -41.36
N ALA A 101 -6.71 -6.47 -40.26
CA ALA A 101 -7.43 -7.50 -39.51
C ALA A 101 -8.76 -6.95 -38.95
N SER A 102 -8.74 -5.72 -38.40
CA SER A 102 -9.94 -5.04 -37.92
C SER A 102 -10.93 -4.75 -39.04
N LEU A 103 -10.47 -4.34 -40.23
CA LEU A 103 -11.30 -4.09 -41.41
C LEU A 103 -11.93 -5.38 -42.01
N SER A 104 -11.39 -6.54 -41.69
CA SER A 104 -11.85 -7.84 -42.19
C SER A 104 -12.51 -8.69 -41.10
N ARG A 105 -12.85 -8.08 -39.95
CA ARG A 105 -13.41 -8.80 -38.80
C ARG A 105 -14.72 -9.44 -39.13
N ARG A 106 -14.92 -10.69 -38.65
CA ARG A 106 -16.16 -11.46 -38.84
C ARG A 106 -16.87 -11.68 -37.49
N GLY A 107 -18.17 -11.69 -37.53
CA GLY A 107 -19.01 -12.10 -36.41
C GLY A 107 -18.98 -13.60 -36.16
N ALA A 108 -19.67 -14.05 -35.11
CA ALA A 108 -19.82 -15.48 -34.78
C ALA A 108 -20.53 -16.30 -35.86
N ASP A 109 -21.33 -15.66 -36.71
CA ASP A 109 -22.03 -16.23 -37.87
C ASP A 109 -21.13 -16.37 -39.11
N GLY A 110 -19.87 -15.96 -39.04
CA GLY A 110 -18.91 -15.97 -40.14
C GLY A 110 -19.09 -14.85 -41.18
N GLN A 111 -20.10 -13.98 -41.02
CA GLN A 111 -20.30 -12.80 -41.87
C GLN A 111 -19.35 -11.67 -41.47
N LEU A 112 -19.07 -10.71 -42.37
CA LEU A 112 -18.33 -9.51 -42.02
C LEU A 112 -19.09 -8.72 -40.95
N SER A 113 -18.37 -8.28 -39.94
CA SER A 113 -18.94 -7.55 -38.80
C SER A 113 -19.51 -6.20 -39.21
N GLY A 114 -20.57 -5.77 -38.52
CA GLY A 114 -21.11 -4.41 -38.64
C GLY A 114 -20.34 -3.38 -37.81
N TYR A 115 -19.43 -3.84 -36.93
CA TYR A 115 -18.66 -2.97 -36.02
C TYR A 115 -17.32 -3.61 -35.73
N SER A 116 -16.25 -2.82 -35.86
CA SER A 116 -14.91 -3.19 -35.43
C SER A 116 -14.14 -1.94 -35.04
N VAL A 117 -13.53 -1.93 -33.86
CA VAL A 117 -12.59 -0.87 -33.48
C VAL A 117 -11.28 -1.10 -34.23
N VAL A 118 -10.82 -0.08 -34.96
CA VAL A 118 -9.55 -0.09 -35.68
C VAL A 118 -8.41 0.29 -34.75
N THR A 119 -8.59 1.40 -34.02
CA THR A 119 -7.68 1.87 -32.98
C THR A 119 -8.40 2.85 -32.05
N THR A 120 -7.83 3.05 -30.86
CA THR A 120 -8.29 4.01 -29.85
C THR A 120 -7.15 4.99 -29.53
N GLY A 121 -7.42 6.03 -28.74
CA GLY A 121 -6.38 6.96 -28.27
C GLY A 121 -5.87 7.92 -29.36
N VAL A 122 -6.66 8.15 -30.40
CA VAL A 122 -6.28 9.04 -31.50
C VAL A 122 -6.59 10.48 -31.13
N GLU A 123 -5.66 11.40 -31.31
CA GLU A 123 -5.90 12.83 -31.11
C GLU A 123 -7.03 13.35 -32.00
N PRO A 124 -7.85 14.30 -31.52
CA PRO A 124 -8.97 14.86 -32.28
C PRO A 124 -8.59 15.39 -33.66
N GLU A 125 -7.38 15.97 -33.80
CA GLU A 125 -6.87 16.47 -35.08
C GLU A 125 -6.61 15.34 -36.08
N THR A 126 -6.04 14.23 -35.62
CA THR A 126 -5.78 13.06 -36.47
C THR A 126 -7.06 12.31 -36.80
N ALA A 127 -8.01 12.25 -35.85
CA ALA A 127 -9.37 11.74 -36.13
C ALA A 127 -10.07 12.55 -37.24
N ALA A 128 -9.92 13.87 -37.23
CA ALA A 128 -10.43 14.72 -38.31
C ALA A 128 -9.76 14.42 -39.67
N LYS A 129 -8.44 14.14 -39.68
CA LYS A 129 -7.73 13.72 -40.89
C LYS A 129 -8.25 12.37 -41.41
N VAL A 130 -8.52 11.42 -40.52
CA VAL A 130 -9.12 10.12 -40.89
C VAL A 130 -10.51 10.31 -41.52
N GLN A 131 -11.37 11.16 -40.92
CA GLN A 131 -12.69 11.50 -41.49
C GLN A 131 -12.57 12.17 -42.87
N ALA A 132 -11.56 13.04 -43.07
CA ALA A 132 -11.34 13.73 -44.31
C ALA A 132 -10.92 12.80 -45.48
N LEU A 133 -10.49 11.56 -45.21
CA LEU A 133 -10.24 10.54 -46.23
C LEU A 133 -11.53 10.12 -46.96
N GLY A 134 -12.69 10.32 -46.33
CA GLY A 134 -14.01 10.01 -46.92
C GLY A 134 -14.20 8.53 -47.27
N ILE A 135 -13.52 7.62 -46.57
CA ILE A 135 -13.58 6.18 -46.82
C ILE A 135 -14.93 5.64 -46.30
N GLU A 136 -15.72 5.01 -47.18
CA GLU A 136 -16.96 4.37 -46.81
C GLU A 136 -16.74 3.25 -45.77
N GLY A 137 -17.57 3.23 -44.72
CA GLY A 137 -17.44 2.27 -43.63
C GLY A 137 -16.35 2.61 -42.58
N ILE A 138 -15.69 3.78 -42.68
CA ILE A 138 -14.80 4.30 -41.63
C ILE A 138 -15.43 5.51 -40.98
N THR A 139 -15.49 5.50 -39.66
CA THR A 139 -16.01 6.61 -38.84
C THR A 139 -15.11 6.82 -37.63
N THR A 140 -15.24 7.99 -37.00
CA THR A 140 -14.59 8.27 -35.71
C THR A 140 -15.66 8.58 -34.68
N ALA A 141 -15.41 8.21 -33.43
CA ALA A 141 -16.26 8.57 -32.31
C ALA A 141 -15.41 9.15 -31.17
N PRO A 142 -15.96 10.10 -30.39
CA PRO A 142 -15.31 10.59 -29.19
C PRO A 142 -15.00 9.43 -28.23
N ASP A 143 -13.85 9.53 -27.57
CA ASP A 143 -13.39 8.57 -26.58
C ASP A 143 -12.60 9.29 -25.51
N THR A 144 -12.26 8.60 -24.43
CA THR A 144 -11.37 9.11 -23.38
C THR A 144 -10.26 8.11 -23.11
N MET A 145 -9.05 8.61 -22.90
CA MET A 145 -7.90 7.81 -22.55
C MET A 145 -7.42 8.20 -21.16
N ARG A 146 -7.34 7.25 -20.24
CA ARG A 146 -6.74 7.45 -18.92
C ARG A 146 -5.23 7.52 -19.04
N VAL A 147 -4.64 8.55 -18.45
CA VAL A 147 -3.19 8.80 -18.50
C VAL A 147 -2.67 9.04 -17.09
N TYR A 148 -1.52 8.48 -16.82
CA TYR A 148 -0.74 8.66 -15.59
C TYR A 148 0.53 9.44 -15.97
N PRO A 149 0.53 10.78 -15.84
CA PRO A 149 1.59 11.64 -16.41
C PRO A 149 2.98 11.34 -15.88
N ASP A 150 3.06 10.84 -14.66
CA ASP A 150 4.31 10.50 -13.98
C ASP A 150 4.67 9.01 -14.04
N GLY A 151 3.99 8.24 -14.90
CA GLY A 151 4.25 6.83 -15.15
C GLY A 151 4.18 5.99 -13.87
N SER A 152 5.33 5.72 -13.25
CA SER A 152 5.44 4.84 -12.08
C SER A 152 5.28 5.54 -10.72
N LEU A 153 5.02 6.86 -10.68
CA LEU A 153 4.83 7.56 -9.42
C LEU A 153 3.55 7.10 -8.73
N ALA A 154 3.66 6.59 -7.50
CA ALA A 154 2.56 6.08 -6.70
C ALA A 154 1.78 4.92 -7.36
N SER A 155 2.42 4.13 -8.22
CA SER A 155 1.76 3.19 -9.12
C SER A 155 0.77 2.25 -8.43
N GLN A 156 1.15 1.55 -7.37
CA GLN A 156 0.27 0.62 -6.66
C GLN A 156 -0.81 1.34 -5.84
N LEU A 157 -0.49 2.54 -5.34
CA LEU A 157 -1.46 3.38 -4.64
C LEU A 157 -2.55 3.89 -5.58
N LEU A 158 -2.17 4.34 -6.76
CA LEU A 158 -3.14 4.80 -7.77
C LEU A 158 -3.97 3.65 -8.31
N GLY A 159 -3.32 2.51 -8.59
CA GLY A 159 -3.91 1.48 -9.42
C GLY A 159 -3.96 1.95 -10.89
N HIS A 160 -4.69 1.26 -11.73
CA HIS A 160 -4.82 1.62 -13.14
C HIS A 160 -6.21 1.33 -13.70
N GLN A 161 -6.52 1.95 -14.81
CA GLN A 161 -7.71 1.65 -15.59
C GLN A 161 -7.32 0.69 -16.73
N GLY A 162 -7.89 -0.51 -16.71
CA GLY A 162 -7.69 -1.50 -17.76
C GLY A 162 -8.69 -1.36 -18.91
N ASP A 163 -8.79 -2.42 -19.72
CA ASP A 163 -9.70 -2.49 -20.85
C ASP A 163 -11.15 -2.19 -20.44
N TYR A 164 -11.87 -1.54 -21.34
CA TYR A 164 -13.28 -1.15 -21.15
C TYR A 164 -13.52 -0.24 -19.94
N GLY A 165 -12.49 0.48 -19.48
CA GLY A 165 -12.63 1.41 -18.36
C GLY A 165 -12.74 0.74 -16.99
N MET A 166 -12.40 -0.53 -16.86
CA MET A 166 -12.43 -1.25 -15.59
C MET A 166 -11.26 -0.83 -14.70
N PRO A 167 -11.51 -0.39 -13.45
CA PRO A 167 -10.45 -0.02 -12.54
C PRO A 167 -9.83 -1.26 -11.87
N PHE A 168 -8.51 -1.22 -11.67
CA PHE A 168 -7.77 -2.25 -10.98
C PHE A 168 -6.92 -1.66 -9.84
N GLY A 169 -7.28 -2.01 -8.59
CA GLY A 169 -6.55 -1.65 -7.38
C GLY A 169 -6.56 -0.15 -7.04
N GLY A 170 -5.96 0.16 -5.92
CA GLY A 170 -5.66 1.52 -5.48
C GLY A 170 -6.85 2.49 -5.42
N VAL A 171 -6.54 3.75 -5.64
CA VAL A 171 -7.51 4.86 -5.67
C VAL A 171 -8.50 4.71 -6.83
N GLU A 172 -8.01 4.24 -8.00
CA GLU A 172 -8.86 4.03 -9.18
C GLU A 172 -10.05 3.10 -8.87
N ALA A 173 -9.82 2.01 -8.14
CA ALA A 173 -10.87 1.08 -7.76
C ALA A 173 -11.69 1.56 -6.55
N SER A 174 -11.01 2.14 -5.55
CA SER A 174 -11.67 2.56 -4.31
C SER A 174 -12.62 3.75 -4.52
N TYR A 175 -12.32 4.62 -5.48
CA TYR A 175 -13.08 5.83 -5.79
C TYR A 175 -13.73 5.81 -7.17
N ASP A 176 -13.91 4.63 -7.75
CA ASP A 176 -14.45 4.46 -9.11
C ASP A 176 -15.77 5.22 -9.35
N ASP A 177 -16.72 5.11 -8.41
CA ASP A 177 -18.00 5.82 -8.49
C ASP A 177 -17.86 7.35 -8.48
N THR A 178 -16.87 7.88 -7.76
CA THR A 178 -16.57 9.31 -7.70
C THR A 178 -15.97 9.77 -9.01
N LEU A 179 -14.96 9.07 -9.48
CA LEU A 179 -14.25 9.37 -10.71
C LEU A 179 -15.15 9.24 -11.94
N LYS A 180 -15.99 8.21 -12.03
CA LYS A 180 -16.99 8.04 -13.13
C LYS A 180 -18.01 9.16 -13.22
N ARG A 181 -18.28 9.86 -12.13
CA ARG A 181 -19.15 11.04 -12.11
C ARG A 181 -18.44 12.33 -12.52
N GLY A 182 -17.18 12.25 -12.98
CA GLY A 182 -16.37 13.40 -13.35
C GLY A 182 -15.91 14.24 -12.16
N ARG A 183 -15.88 13.67 -10.94
CA ARG A 183 -15.39 14.36 -9.75
C ARG A 183 -13.98 13.91 -9.45
N ASP A 184 -13.12 14.88 -9.16
CA ASP A 184 -11.74 14.63 -8.79
C ASP A 184 -11.63 14.00 -7.39
N VAL A 185 -10.49 13.36 -7.16
CA VAL A 185 -10.10 12.79 -5.85
C VAL A 185 -8.81 13.47 -5.43
N ASP A 186 -8.90 14.31 -4.39
CA ASP A 186 -7.77 14.98 -3.78
C ASP A 186 -7.12 14.08 -2.73
N LEU A 187 -5.83 13.78 -2.90
CA LEU A 187 -5.08 12.91 -2.02
C LEU A 187 -4.36 13.70 -0.93
N THR A 188 -4.11 13.05 0.21
CA THR A 188 -3.17 13.53 1.24
C THR A 188 -1.71 13.28 0.87
N VAL A 189 -1.48 12.49 -0.18
CA VAL A 189 -0.15 12.12 -0.67
C VAL A 189 0.50 13.32 -1.35
N ASP A 190 1.69 13.67 -0.86
CA ASP A 190 2.54 14.72 -1.45
C ASP A 190 3.47 14.10 -2.50
N SER A 191 3.46 14.63 -3.72
CA SER A 191 4.20 14.05 -4.83
C SER A 191 5.71 14.05 -4.64
N ALA A 192 6.26 15.06 -3.96
CA ALA A 192 7.70 15.16 -3.69
C ALA A 192 8.14 14.14 -2.62
N VAL A 193 7.37 13.97 -1.53
CA VAL A 193 7.64 12.96 -0.50
C VAL A 193 7.48 11.55 -1.07
N GLN A 194 6.46 11.34 -1.91
CA GLN A 194 6.23 10.06 -2.60
C GLN A 194 7.40 9.68 -3.50
N GLN A 195 7.89 10.64 -4.29
CA GLN A 195 9.05 10.42 -5.18
C GLN A 195 10.32 10.09 -4.38
N GLU A 196 10.57 10.82 -3.29
CA GLU A 196 11.74 10.57 -2.45
C GLU A 196 11.66 9.20 -1.78
N LEU A 197 10.47 8.79 -1.32
CA LEU A 197 10.25 7.45 -0.76
C LEU A 197 10.53 6.36 -1.80
N GLN A 198 9.96 6.45 -2.99
CA GLN A 198 10.18 5.46 -4.06
C GLN A 198 11.66 5.34 -4.43
N LYS A 199 12.35 6.47 -4.55
CA LYS A 199 13.79 6.52 -4.84
C LYS A 199 14.62 5.85 -3.75
N ALA A 200 14.30 6.12 -2.47
CA ALA A 200 14.99 5.52 -1.35
C ALA A 200 14.77 3.99 -1.27
N LEU A 201 13.53 3.54 -1.52
CA LEU A 201 13.20 2.11 -1.55
C LEU A 201 13.89 1.39 -2.72
N ALA A 202 13.89 1.97 -3.91
CA ALA A 202 14.58 1.40 -5.08
C ALA A 202 16.08 1.23 -4.80
N LYS A 203 16.71 2.24 -4.20
CA LYS A 203 18.12 2.19 -3.78
C LYS A 203 18.36 1.10 -2.71
N ALA A 204 17.44 0.95 -1.74
CA ALA A 204 17.53 -0.08 -0.71
C ALA A 204 17.46 -1.49 -1.33
N VAL A 205 16.53 -1.73 -2.27
CA VAL A 205 16.39 -3.00 -2.99
C VAL A 205 17.63 -3.31 -3.82
N GLU A 206 18.12 -2.34 -4.58
CA GLU A 206 19.32 -2.51 -5.42
C GLU A 206 20.54 -2.89 -4.57
N LYS A 207 20.84 -2.11 -3.52
CA LYS A 207 22.01 -2.33 -2.66
C LYS A 207 21.94 -3.61 -1.86
N SER A 208 20.78 -3.94 -1.32
CA SER A 208 20.60 -5.17 -0.55
C SER A 208 20.32 -6.40 -1.41
N LYS A 209 20.13 -6.23 -2.73
CA LYS A 209 19.69 -7.29 -3.66
C LYS A 209 18.43 -7.96 -3.15
N ALA A 210 17.52 -7.18 -2.59
CA ALA A 210 16.27 -7.66 -2.03
C ALA A 210 15.26 -8.01 -3.12
N LYS A 211 14.26 -8.79 -2.75
CA LYS A 211 13.14 -9.12 -3.64
C LYS A 211 12.22 -7.91 -3.84
N SER A 212 11.91 -7.20 -2.77
CA SER A 212 11.01 -6.04 -2.78
C SER A 212 11.22 -5.17 -1.55
N ALA A 213 10.62 -3.98 -1.55
CA ALA A 213 10.54 -3.14 -0.37
C ALA A 213 9.22 -2.36 -0.35
N VAL A 214 8.77 -1.99 0.84
CA VAL A 214 7.62 -1.11 1.05
C VAL A 214 7.97 0.00 2.01
N GLY A 215 7.30 1.15 1.86
CA GLY A 215 7.44 2.27 2.78
C GLY A 215 6.14 3.06 2.91
N VAL A 216 5.94 3.63 4.10
CA VAL A 216 4.80 4.50 4.40
C VAL A 216 5.29 5.66 5.24
N VAL A 217 4.93 6.88 4.85
CA VAL A 217 5.07 8.09 5.66
C VAL A 217 3.68 8.59 6.03
N MET A 218 3.39 8.73 7.31
CA MET A 218 2.07 9.11 7.79
C MET A 218 2.16 10.18 8.87
N ARG A 219 1.24 11.12 8.87
CA ARG A 219 1.10 12.12 9.93
C ARG A 219 0.56 11.48 11.20
N VAL A 220 1.16 11.81 12.33
CA VAL A 220 0.90 11.12 13.62
C VAL A 220 -0.44 11.51 14.25
N ASP A 221 -0.88 12.74 14.07
CA ASP A 221 -2.04 13.30 14.76
C ASP A 221 -3.38 12.96 14.09
N ASP A 222 -3.43 12.93 12.75
CA ASP A 222 -4.66 12.74 11.98
C ASP A 222 -4.70 11.45 11.15
N GLY A 223 -3.54 10.85 10.84
CA GLY A 223 -3.44 9.62 10.05
C GLY A 223 -3.36 9.86 8.53
N SER A 224 -3.17 11.11 8.09
CA SER A 224 -2.95 11.42 6.67
C SER A 224 -1.70 10.71 6.16
N ILE A 225 -1.83 9.91 5.12
CA ILE A 225 -0.73 9.24 4.45
C ILE A 225 -0.10 10.22 3.46
N LEU A 226 1.15 10.64 3.73
CA LEU A 226 1.90 11.57 2.87
C LEU A 226 2.61 10.86 1.72
N ALA A 227 2.99 9.61 1.93
CA ALA A 227 3.57 8.76 0.90
C ALA A 227 3.34 7.28 1.24
N LEU A 228 3.08 6.48 0.21
CA LEU A 228 2.93 5.05 0.28
C LEU A 228 3.53 4.44 -0.98
N ALA A 229 4.58 3.64 -0.84
CA ALA A 229 5.33 3.14 -1.98
C ALA A 229 5.69 1.66 -1.85
N ASN A 230 5.75 1.02 -3.01
CA ASN A 230 6.19 -0.35 -3.19
C ASN A 230 7.33 -0.39 -4.22
N THR A 231 8.27 -1.31 -4.07
CA THR A 231 9.33 -1.59 -5.04
C THR A 231 9.36 -3.10 -5.31
N PRO A 232 9.30 -3.55 -6.59
CA PRO A 232 9.32 -2.75 -7.80
C PRO A 232 8.03 -1.94 -7.99
N ALA A 233 8.16 -0.74 -8.55
CA ALA A 233 7.07 0.05 -9.09
C ALA A 233 6.89 -0.29 -10.58
N TYR A 234 5.75 0.08 -11.17
CA TYR A 234 5.48 -0.13 -12.59
C TYR A 234 4.85 1.13 -13.21
N ASP A 235 4.97 1.28 -14.53
CA ASP A 235 4.27 2.34 -15.24
C ASP A 235 2.78 1.99 -15.38
N ASN A 236 1.90 2.84 -14.81
CA ASN A 236 0.45 2.63 -14.86
C ASN A 236 -0.12 2.73 -16.28
N ASN A 237 0.61 3.32 -17.21
CA ASN A 237 0.24 3.35 -18.63
C ASN A 237 0.59 2.03 -19.35
N GLU A 238 1.54 1.23 -18.82
CA GLU A 238 2.09 0.00 -19.44
C GLU A 238 1.89 -1.23 -18.54
N PHE A 239 0.72 -1.37 -17.94
CA PHE A 239 0.42 -2.43 -16.95
C PHE A 239 0.30 -3.85 -17.52
N GLY A 240 0.09 -3.99 -18.84
CA GLY A 240 -0.29 -5.26 -19.48
C GLY A 240 0.69 -6.41 -19.29
N ASP A 241 2.00 -6.13 -19.28
CA ASP A 241 3.06 -7.12 -19.11
C ASP A 241 3.59 -7.21 -17.67
N VAL A 242 3.02 -6.42 -16.74
CA VAL A 242 3.45 -6.40 -15.35
C VAL A 242 2.86 -7.57 -14.58
N PRO A 243 3.66 -8.38 -13.87
CA PRO A 243 3.14 -9.46 -13.03
C PRO A 243 2.11 -8.94 -12.00
N ALA A 244 1.02 -9.66 -11.82
CA ALA A 244 -0.06 -9.27 -10.88
C ALA A 244 0.46 -9.08 -9.43
N GLU A 245 1.52 -9.81 -9.04
CA GLU A 245 2.16 -9.66 -7.74
C GLU A 245 2.87 -8.30 -7.56
N ASP A 246 3.26 -7.63 -8.66
CA ASP A 246 3.90 -6.32 -8.63
C ASP A 246 2.90 -5.17 -8.79
N GLN A 247 1.68 -5.46 -9.26
CA GLN A 247 0.61 -4.47 -9.37
C GLN A 247 -0.12 -4.23 -8.04
N ARG A 248 -0.06 -5.16 -7.09
CA ARG A 248 -0.77 -5.03 -5.81
C ARG A 248 -0.02 -4.13 -4.81
N ASP A 249 -0.77 -3.45 -3.98
CA ASP A 249 -0.21 -2.65 -2.88
C ASP A 249 0.15 -3.53 -1.68
N ARG A 250 1.44 -3.91 -1.59
CA ARG A 250 1.95 -4.76 -0.51
C ARG A 250 1.88 -4.10 0.87
N VAL A 251 1.76 -2.79 0.95
CA VAL A 251 1.54 -2.09 2.23
C VAL A 251 0.22 -2.50 2.86
N LEU A 252 -0.79 -2.77 2.02
CA LEU A 252 -2.13 -3.19 2.44
C LEU A 252 -2.27 -4.71 2.49
N THR A 253 -1.62 -5.44 1.58
CA THR A 253 -1.96 -6.83 1.26
C THR A 253 -0.98 -7.88 1.76
N ASP A 254 0.25 -7.49 2.18
CA ASP A 254 1.31 -8.43 2.53
C ASP A 254 1.61 -8.40 4.03
N PRO A 255 0.88 -9.18 4.84
CA PRO A 255 1.16 -9.24 6.27
C PRO A 255 2.46 -10.03 6.53
N TYR A 256 3.23 -9.55 7.49
CA TYR A 256 4.45 -10.18 7.95
C TYR A 256 4.53 -10.18 9.48
N GLU A 257 5.40 -10.99 10.06
CA GLU A 257 5.67 -10.95 11.49
C GLU A 257 6.43 -9.66 11.83
N PRO A 258 5.94 -8.77 12.72
CA PRO A 258 6.56 -7.47 12.98
C PRO A 258 7.94 -7.56 13.65
N GLY A 259 8.25 -8.70 14.26
CA GLY A 259 9.51 -8.93 14.95
C GLY A 259 9.75 -7.88 16.03
N SER A 260 11.02 -7.48 16.22
CA SER A 260 11.43 -6.58 17.31
C SER A 260 10.76 -5.20 17.29
N THR A 261 10.13 -4.78 16.22
CA THR A 261 9.34 -3.54 16.20
C THR A 261 8.14 -3.63 17.14
N PHE A 262 7.64 -4.85 17.40
CA PHE A 262 6.51 -5.08 18.28
C PHE A 262 6.83 -4.91 19.78
N LYS A 263 8.09 -5.01 20.20
CA LYS A 263 8.50 -4.86 21.59
C LYS A 263 8.05 -3.54 22.23
N ALA A 264 7.95 -2.48 21.43
CA ALA A 264 7.43 -1.19 21.90
C ALA A 264 5.99 -1.30 22.45
N PHE A 265 5.14 -2.11 21.81
CA PHE A 265 3.76 -2.35 22.26
C PHE A 265 3.72 -3.21 23.53
N THR A 266 4.58 -4.21 23.64
CA THR A 266 4.72 -5.04 24.85
C THR A 266 5.11 -4.20 26.06
N VAL A 267 6.14 -3.36 25.91
CA VAL A 267 6.61 -2.45 26.96
C VAL A 267 5.53 -1.42 27.31
N ALA A 268 4.90 -0.79 26.30
CA ALA A 268 3.83 0.17 26.52
C ALA A 268 2.66 -0.42 27.31
N SER A 269 2.24 -1.64 26.96
CA SER A 269 1.14 -2.33 27.63
C SER A 269 1.46 -2.66 29.09
N ALA A 270 2.68 -3.11 29.35
CA ALA A 270 3.12 -3.42 30.70
C ALA A 270 3.25 -2.18 31.59
N LEU A 271 3.71 -1.06 31.04
CA LEU A 271 3.75 0.25 31.71
C LEU A 271 2.34 0.79 31.99
N GLU A 272 1.42 0.69 31.02
CA GLU A 272 0.05 1.18 31.16
C GLU A 272 -0.71 0.46 32.27
N GLU A 273 -0.52 -0.87 32.39
CA GLU A 273 -1.12 -1.69 33.43
C GLU A 273 -0.41 -1.59 34.80
N GLY A 274 0.73 -0.86 34.85
CA GLY A 274 1.54 -0.77 36.06
C GLY A 274 2.20 -2.12 36.44
N ALA A 275 2.25 -3.08 35.53
CA ALA A 275 2.94 -4.35 35.74
C ALA A 275 4.45 -4.14 35.86
N VAL A 276 4.96 -3.12 35.18
CA VAL A 276 6.36 -2.66 35.29
C VAL A 276 6.40 -1.13 35.40
N THR A 277 7.53 -0.62 35.86
CA THR A 277 7.86 0.79 35.88
C THR A 277 9.06 1.07 34.98
N PRO A 278 9.34 2.32 34.58
CA PRO A 278 10.54 2.64 33.80
C PRO A 278 11.86 2.22 34.47
N SER A 279 11.86 2.08 35.81
CA SER A 279 13.04 1.70 36.62
C SER A 279 13.05 0.22 37.03
N SER A 280 12.02 -0.56 36.65
CA SER A 280 12.02 -2.02 36.90
C SER A 280 13.27 -2.66 36.29
N LYS A 281 13.85 -3.63 36.96
CA LYS A 281 15.09 -4.30 36.56
C LYS A 281 14.83 -5.78 36.28
N PHE A 282 15.32 -6.24 35.14
CA PHE A 282 15.22 -7.63 34.71
C PHE A 282 16.62 -8.22 34.58
N VAL A 283 16.85 -9.39 35.14
CA VAL A 283 18.05 -10.19 34.90
C VAL A 283 17.84 -10.91 33.56
N VAL A 284 18.61 -10.55 32.56
CA VAL A 284 18.45 -10.98 31.16
C VAL A 284 19.67 -11.79 30.73
N PRO A 285 19.61 -13.11 30.77
CA PRO A 285 20.60 -13.97 30.10
C PRO A 285 20.35 -13.96 28.59
N ASP A 286 21.33 -14.41 27.81
CA ASP A 286 21.22 -14.50 26.35
C ASP A 286 20.17 -15.49 25.86
N HIS A 287 19.68 -16.39 26.74
CA HIS A 287 18.59 -17.32 26.44
C HIS A 287 17.76 -17.66 27.68
N MET A 288 16.54 -18.12 27.47
CA MET A 288 15.66 -18.67 28.51
C MET A 288 14.71 -19.72 27.93
N THR A 289 14.29 -20.66 28.78
CA THR A 289 13.30 -21.67 28.39
C THR A 289 11.88 -21.18 28.72
N VAL A 290 10.98 -21.27 27.75
CA VAL A 290 9.54 -21.01 27.93
C VAL A 290 8.80 -22.25 27.42
N ALA A 291 8.05 -22.90 28.29
CA ALA A 291 7.46 -24.21 28.05
C ALA A 291 8.55 -25.22 27.58
N ASP A 292 8.47 -25.72 26.36
CA ASP A 292 9.38 -26.70 25.77
C ASP A 292 10.34 -26.09 24.73
N HIS A 293 10.42 -24.76 24.64
CA HIS A 293 11.23 -24.03 23.66
C HIS A 293 12.24 -23.10 24.33
N VAL A 294 13.36 -22.89 23.64
CA VAL A 294 14.39 -21.93 24.05
C VAL A 294 14.17 -20.62 23.28
N ILE A 295 14.02 -19.53 24.01
CA ILE A 295 14.02 -18.16 23.47
C ILE A 295 15.45 -17.63 23.59
N ASN A 296 16.01 -17.18 22.48
CA ASN A 296 17.34 -16.60 22.43
C ASN A 296 17.28 -15.11 22.08
N ASP A 297 18.20 -14.33 22.61
CA ASP A 297 18.51 -13.03 22.07
C ASP A 297 19.25 -13.16 20.73
N SER A 298 19.29 -12.09 19.95
CA SER A 298 19.84 -12.12 18.58
C SER A 298 21.35 -12.44 18.52
N GLN A 299 22.05 -12.18 19.62
CA GLN A 299 23.47 -12.50 19.77
C GLN A 299 23.74 -13.02 21.19
N PRO A 300 24.71 -13.93 21.37
CA PRO A 300 25.15 -14.36 22.68
C PRO A 300 25.76 -13.18 23.46
N HIS A 301 25.43 -13.08 24.74
CA HIS A 301 25.96 -12.06 25.66
C HIS A 301 26.00 -12.56 27.11
N GLU A 302 26.78 -11.92 27.94
CA GLU A 302 26.76 -12.17 29.39
C GLU A 302 25.40 -11.75 29.97
N THR A 303 25.05 -12.32 31.14
CA THR A 303 23.81 -11.94 31.82
C THR A 303 23.84 -10.44 32.20
N GLU A 304 22.87 -9.69 31.67
CA GLU A 304 22.72 -8.25 31.90
C GLU A 304 21.58 -7.94 32.87
N ILE A 305 21.59 -6.72 33.42
CA ILE A 305 20.46 -6.19 34.19
C ILE A 305 19.86 -5.03 33.38
N LEU A 306 18.76 -5.27 32.71
CA LEU A 306 18.11 -4.30 31.84
C LEU A 306 16.85 -3.69 32.47
N THR A 307 16.62 -2.41 32.20
CA THR A 307 15.34 -1.73 32.37
C THR A 307 14.44 -2.00 31.16
N PRO A 308 13.13 -1.66 31.18
CA PRO A 308 12.29 -1.74 29.98
C PRO A 308 12.84 -0.91 28.80
N GLY A 309 13.50 0.25 29.07
CA GLY A 309 14.23 1.02 28.05
C GLY A 309 15.40 0.23 27.50
N GLY A 310 16.26 -0.32 28.38
CA GLY A 310 17.39 -1.17 27.98
C GLY A 310 16.96 -2.40 27.17
N VAL A 311 15.80 -3.01 27.48
CA VAL A 311 15.24 -4.11 26.67
C VAL A 311 14.94 -3.66 25.24
N LEU A 312 14.46 -2.42 25.04
CA LEU A 312 14.23 -1.86 23.70
C LEU A 312 15.55 -1.50 23.00
N GLU A 313 16.50 -0.87 23.71
CA GLU A 313 17.81 -0.45 23.19
C GLU A 313 18.64 -1.64 22.70
N HIS A 314 18.78 -2.70 23.54
CA HIS A 314 19.48 -3.94 23.20
C HIS A 314 18.63 -4.87 22.32
N SER A 315 17.36 -4.54 22.13
CA SER A 315 16.41 -5.38 21.38
C SER A 315 16.29 -6.82 21.93
N SER A 316 16.35 -6.99 23.27
CA SER A 316 16.31 -8.32 23.90
C SER A 316 14.95 -9.00 23.75
N ASN A 317 14.94 -10.23 23.21
CA ASN A 317 13.77 -11.10 23.16
C ASN A 317 13.44 -11.66 24.55
N VAL A 318 14.48 -12.05 25.28
CA VAL A 318 14.39 -12.57 26.65
C VAL A 318 13.81 -11.49 27.57
N GLY A 319 14.29 -10.26 27.47
CA GLY A 319 13.78 -9.13 28.24
C GLY A 319 12.33 -8.84 27.93
N ALA A 320 11.94 -8.80 26.66
CA ALA A 320 10.56 -8.58 26.24
C ALA A 320 9.62 -9.71 26.74
N THR A 321 10.08 -10.96 26.67
CA THR A 321 9.33 -12.12 27.21
C THR A 321 9.09 -11.97 28.71
N LYS A 322 10.12 -11.58 29.49
CA LYS A 322 9.99 -11.34 30.94
C LYS A 322 9.00 -10.22 31.26
N ILE A 323 9.05 -9.10 30.53
CA ILE A 323 8.09 -8.01 30.67
C ILE A 323 6.66 -8.49 30.39
N ALA A 324 6.46 -9.32 29.36
CA ALA A 324 5.17 -9.86 29.02
C ALA A 324 4.67 -10.89 30.06
N GLN A 325 5.55 -11.65 30.70
CA GLN A 325 5.19 -12.54 31.80
C GLN A 325 4.67 -11.75 33.01
N GLU A 326 5.25 -10.59 33.35
CA GLU A 326 4.73 -9.68 34.39
C GLU A 326 3.35 -9.10 34.01
N LEU A 327 3.15 -8.75 32.74
CA LEU A 327 1.86 -8.25 32.23
C LEU A 327 0.79 -9.32 32.24
N GLY A 328 1.13 -10.53 31.85
CA GLY A 328 0.23 -11.65 31.62
C GLY A 328 -0.32 -11.71 30.19
N GLY A 329 -0.36 -12.93 29.63
CA GLY A 329 -0.71 -13.17 28.22
C GLY A 329 -2.09 -12.65 27.83
N ARG A 330 -3.09 -12.73 28.71
CA ARG A 330 -4.43 -12.21 28.42
C ARG A 330 -4.43 -10.71 28.19
N LYS A 331 -3.76 -9.95 29.06
CA LYS A 331 -3.67 -8.49 28.91
C LYS A 331 -2.87 -8.13 27.65
N LEU A 332 -1.76 -8.83 27.39
CA LEU A 332 -1.00 -8.61 26.15
C LEU A 332 -1.89 -8.80 24.90
N TYR A 333 -2.67 -9.87 24.85
CA TYR A 333 -3.63 -10.08 23.76
C TYR A 333 -4.65 -8.94 23.66
N ASP A 334 -5.22 -8.50 24.78
CA ASP A 334 -6.21 -7.42 24.78
C ASP A 334 -5.63 -6.11 24.26
N TYR A 335 -4.35 -5.80 24.57
CA TYR A 335 -3.63 -4.64 24.00
C TYR A 335 -3.31 -4.81 22.51
N ILE A 336 -2.89 -5.99 22.06
CA ILE A 336 -2.71 -6.29 20.62
C ILE A 336 -3.98 -5.88 19.86
N ARG A 337 -5.14 -6.33 20.35
CA ARG A 337 -6.45 -6.02 19.75
C ARG A 337 -6.85 -4.55 19.91
N ALA A 338 -6.47 -3.90 21.01
CA ALA A 338 -6.78 -2.50 21.28
C ALA A 338 -5.97 -1.55 20.39
N PHE A 339 -4.70 -1.87 20.08
CA PHE A 339 -3.88 -1.14 19.10
C PHE A 339 -4.37 -1.32 17.67
N GLY A 340 -5.24 -2.31 17.40
CA GLY A 340 -5.89 -2.51 16.10
C GLY A 340 -5.38 -3.69 15.30
N PHE A 341 -4.37 -4.42 15.78
CA PHE A 341 -3.84 -5.58 15.06
C PHE A 341 -4.88 -6.68 14.90
N GLY A 342 -4.86 -7.32 13.72
CA GLY A 342 -5.81 -8.35 13.33
C GLY A 342 -7.21 -7.80 13.00
N LYS A 343 -7.36 -6.51 12.70
CA LYS A 343 -8.58 -5.84 12.25
C LYS A 343 -8.24 -4.84 11.15
N PRO A 344 -9.21 -4.46 10.30
CA PRO A 344 -8.98 -3.37 9.35
C PRO A 344 -8.53 -2.10 10.08
N THR A 345 -7.59 -1.37 9.49
CA THR A 345 -7.19 -0.04 9.99
C THR A 345 -8.31 0.96 9.79
N GLY A 346 -9.13 0.74 8.75
CA GLY A 346 -10.19 1.61 8.30
C GLY A 346 -9.70 2.61 7.24
N VAL A 347 -8.56 2.33 6.61
CA VAL A 347 -8.09 3.12 5.46
C VAL A 347 -9.15 3.16 4.37
N ASP A 348 -9.22 4.25 3.67
CA ASP A 348 -10.17 4.55 2.59
C ASP A 348 -9.78 3.90 1.24
N LEU A 349 -9.04 2.80 1.29
CA LEU A 349 -8.65 1.96 0.16
C LEU A 349 -9.20 0.54 0.31
N TRP A 350 -9.49 -0.09 -0.81
CA TRP A 350 -9.93 -1.49 -0.84
C TRP A 350 -8.77 -2.48 -0.79
N GLY A 351 -9.06 -3.70 -0.31
CA GLY A 351 -8.12 -4.82 -0.37
C GLY A 351 -7.20 -4.94 0.84
N GLU A 352 -7.48 -4.24 1.95
CA GLU A 352 -6.70 -4.35 3.17
C GLU A 352 -6.78 -5.76 3.76
N ASP A 353 -5.61 -6.41 3.96
CA ASP A 353 -5.49 -7.66 4.70
C ASP A 353 -5.55 -7.41 6.22
N LEU A 354 -6.09 -8.37 6.94
CA LEU A 354 -6.28 -8.24 8.40
C LEU A 354 -5.06 -8.68 9.21
N GLY A 355 -4.09 -9.34 8.57
CA GLY A 355 -3.08 -10.10 9.29
C GLY A 355 -3.69 -11.27 10.08
N ILE A 356 -2.85 -12.03 10.75
CA ILE A 356 -3.25 -13.19 11.54
C ILE A 356 -2.87 -12.95 13.00
N VAL A 357 -3.86 -12.69 13.85
CA VAL A 357 -3.69 -12.60 15.31
C VAL A 357 -4.45 -13.74 15.95
N PRO A 358 -3.77 -14.81 16.40
CA PRO A 358 -4.41 -15.95 17.05
C PRO A 358 -5.25 -15.52 18.25
N ALA A 359 -6.46 -16.06 18.38
CA ALA A 359 -7.29 -15.77 19.54
C ALA A 359 -6.62 -16.27 20.83
N TYR A 360 -6.79 -15.54 21.95
CA TYR A 360 -6.12 -15.89 23.21
C TYR A 360 -6.35 -17.33 23.66
N LYS A 361 -7.54 -17.88 23.42
CA LYS A 361 -7.87 -19.28 23.74
C LYS A 361 -7.05 -20.32 22.97
N ASP A 362 -6.47 -19.90 21.84
CA ASP A 362 -5.67 -20.76 20.97
C ASP A 362 -4.15 -20.59 21.24
N TRP A 363 -3.77 -19.76 22.23
CA TRP A 363 -2.38 -19.61 22.62
C TRP A 363 -1.89 -20.87 23.29
N SER A 364 -0.70 -21.31 22.87
CA SER A 364 0.05 -22.41 23.50
C SER A 364 0.99 -21.89 24.59
N GLY A 365 1.67 -22.78 25.29
CA GLY A 365 2.66 -22.41 26.31
C GLY A 365 3.79 -21.52 25.80
N ILE A 366 4.18 -21.64 24.50
CA ILE A 366 5.21 -20.81 23.91
C ILE A 366 4.70 -19.43 23.46
N SER A 367 3.39 -19.22 23.32
CA SER A 367 2.87 -17.96 22.78
C SER A 367 3.26 -16.74 23.62
N ILE A 368 3.37 -16.89 24.96
CA ILE A 368 3.88 -15.81 25.82
C ILE A 368 5.40 -15.61 25.68
N GLY A 369 6.09 -16.55 25.03
CA GLY A 369 7.52 -16.49 24.76
C GLY A 369 7.85 -15.75 23.46
N ASN A 370 7.04 -15.88 22.40
CA ASN A 370 7.33 -15.37 21.06
C ASN A 370 6.52 -14.13 20.66
N ILE A 371 5.24 -14.06 21.03
CA ILE A 371 4.37 -12.91 20.69
C ILE A 371 4.93 -11.57 21.22
N PRO A 372 5.52 -11.48 22.43
CA PRO A 372 6.05 -10.24 22.98
C PRO A 372 7.10 -9.54 22.13
N PHE A 373 7.85 -10.29 21.33
CA PHE A 373 8.84 -9.74 20.41
C PHE A 373 8.43 -9.85 18.94
N GLY A 374 7.13 -10.07 18.67
CA GLY A 374 6.54 -9.93 17.35
C GLY A 374 6.63 -11.17 16.46
N GLN A 375 6.71 -12.38 17.03
CA GLN A 375 6.62 -13.65 16.31
C GLN A 375 5.35 -14.42 16.69
N GLY A 376 4.89 -15.31 15.80
CA GLY A 376 3.68 -16.10 15.99
C GLY A 376 2.37 -15.38 15.65
N PHE A 377 2.43 -14.22 15.05
CA PHE A 377 1.30 -13.49 14.46
C PHE A 377 1.79 -12.56 13.36
N THR A 378 0.89 -12.18 12.43
CA THR A 378 1.26 -11.30 11.31
C THR A 378 0.42 -10.03 11.31
N VAL A 379 1.00 -8.94 10.81
CA VAL A 379 0.38 -7.62 10.65
C VAL A 379 0.77 -7.03 9.30
N THR A 380 -0.09 -6.20 8.73
CA THR A 380 0.30 -5.45 7.53
C THR A 380 1.23 -4.28 7.89
N PRO A 381 2.06 -3.82 6.95
CA PRO A 381 2.83 -2.58 7.12
C PRO A 381 1.98 -1.41 7.61
N LEU A 382 0.78 -1.23 7.04
CA LEU A 382 -0.12 -0.14 7.43
C LEU A 382 -0.65 -0.29 8.87
N GLN A 383 -0.98 -1.51 9.30
CA GLN A 383 -1.37 -1.76 10.69
C GLN A 383 -0.25 -1.36 11.66
N LEU A 384 1.00 -1.67 11.30
CA LEU A 384 2.15 -1.35 12.16
C LEU A 384 2.35 0.16 12.27
N VAL A 385 2.29 0.90 11.16
CA VAL A 385 2.38 2.38 11.15
C VAL A 385 1.26 3.01 11.96
N SER A 386 0.01 2.58 11.76
CA SER A 386 -1.16 3.05 12.53
C SER A 386 -1.03 2.76 14.03
N GLY A 387 -0.49 1.58 14.36
CA GLY A 387 -0.18 1.22 15.74
C GLY A 387 0.87 2.15 16.38
N TYR A 388 1.95 2.44 15.66
CA TYR A 388 2.99 3.36 16.14
C TYR A 388 2.47 4.80 16.28
N ALA A 389 1.72 5.32 15.31
CA ALA A 389 1.07 6.62 15.45
C ALA A 389 0.22 6.67 16.73
N THR A 390 -0.59 5.62 16.98
CA THR A 390 -1.35 5.49 18.23
C THR A 390 -0.45 5.49 19.47
N LEU A 391 0.69 4.79 19.40
CA LEU A 391 1.64 4.68 20.50
C LEU A 391 2.23 6.03 20.89
N VAL A 392 2.50 6.91 19.90
CA VAL A 392 3.29 8.12 20.08
C VAL A 392 2.49 9.43 20.12
N ASN A 393 1.22 9.44 19.70
CA ASN A 393 0.33 10.62 19.73
C ASN A 393 -0.36 10.88 21.08
N GLY A 394 0.10 10.27 22.14
CA GLY A 394 -0.56 10.28 23.44
C GLY A 394 -1.59 9.18 23.60
N GLY A 395 -1.53 8.13 22.80
CA GLY A 395 -2.24 6.88 22.97
C GLY A 395 -3.65 6.82 22.36
N ARG A 396 -3.98 7.66 21.38
CA ARG A 396 -5.27 7.63 20.69
C ARG A 396 -5.17 6.99 19.33
N ARG A 397 -6.08 6.10 19.00
CA ARG A 397 -6.14 5.51 17.66
C ARG A 397 -6.36 6.59 16.61
N VAL A 398 -5.65 6.45 15.51
CA VAL A 398 -5.86 7.22 14.28
C VAL A 398 -6.31 6.26 13.18
N THR A 399 -7.10 6.76 12.25
CA THR A 399 -7.49 6.03 11.05
C THR A 399 -6.64 6.53 9.88
N PRO A 400 -5.79 5.68 9.30
CA PRO A 400 -5.03 6.07 8.11
C PRO A 400 -5.99 6.43 6.97
N HIS A 401 -5.62 7.42 6.15
CA HIS A 401 -6.39 7.78 4.96
C HIS A 401 -5.47 8.39 3.90
N VAL A 402 -5.86 8.25 2.65
CA VAL A 402 -5.12 8.76 1.49
C VAL A 402 -5.85 9.91 0.80
N THR A 403 -7.09 10.20 1.19
CA THR A 403 -7.86 11.32 0.62
C THR A 403 -8.06 12.43 1.63
N GLU A 404 -8.15 13.67 1.12
CA GLU A 404 -8.53 14.81 1.92
C GLU A 404 -9.91 14.60 2.56
N GLN A 405 -9.99 14.81 3.87
CA GLN A 405 -11.22 14.62 4.62
C GLN A 405 -11.97 15.95 4.75
N GLU A 406 -13.26 16.00 4.38
CA GLU A 406 -14.12 17.19 4.55
C GLU A 406 -14.22 17.65 6.02
N THR A 407 -14.00 16.76 6.95
CA THR A 407 -13.99 17.04 8.39
C THR A 407 -12.77 16.42 9.04
N SER A 408 -12.15 17.13 9.99
CA SER A 408 -11.04 16.57 10.77
C SER A 408 -11.39 15.18 11.32
N PRO A 409 -10.53 14.18 11.13
CA PRO A 409 -10.78 12.82 11.63
C PRO A 409 -11.12 12.85 13.11
N LYS A 410 -12.18 12.15 13.50
CA LYS A 410 -12.53 12.02 14.92
C LYS A 410 -11.41 11.28 15.62
N GLN A 411 -10.84 11.88 16.67
CA GLN A 411 -9.89 11.19 17.52
C GLN A 411 -10.49 9.87 18.02
N GLY A 412 -9.83 8.77 17.70
CA GLY A 412 -10.28 7.44 18.08
C GLY A 412 -10.17 7.16 19.59
N ARG A 413 -10.56 5.93 19.96
CA ARG A 413 -10.47 5.45 21.36
C ARG A 413 -9.03 5.55 21.87
N ARG A 414 -8.88 5.95 23.13
CA ARG A 414 -7.60 5.91 23.84
C ARG A 414 -7.24 4.47 24.19
N VAL A 415 -6.03 4.06 23.85
CA VAL A 415 -5.46 2.73 24.13
C VAL A 415 -4.55 2.77 25.35
N ILE A 416 -3.67 3.79 25.40
CA ILE A 416 -2.77 4.07 26.53
C ILE A 416 -2.88 5.54 26.93
N CYS A 417 -2.49 5.87 28.13
CA CYS A 417 -2.51 7.26 28.59
C CYS A 417 -1.34 8.08 28.02
N LYS A 418 -1.48 9.41 28.04
CA LYS A 418 -0.43 10.33 27.57
C LYS A 418 0.91 10.12 28.26
N LYS A 419 0.90 9.77 29.56
CA LYS A 419 2.11 9.53 30.33
C LYS A 419 2.86 8.31 29.82
N THR A 420 2.17 7.19 29.58
CA THR A 420 2.77 5.97 29.02
C THR A 420 3.34 6.23 27.64
N SER A 421 2.59 6.91 26.77
CA SER A 421 3.05 7.31 25.43
C SER A 421 4.36 8.13 25.51
N ALA A 422 4.43 9.15 26.37
CA ALA A 422 5.62 9.98 26.53
C ALA A 422 6.83 9.18 27.06
N ILE A 423 6.63 8.26 28.01
CA ILE A 423 7.69 7.38 28.50
C ILE A 423 8.23 6.49 27.39
N VAL A 424 7.35 5.85 26.61
CA VAL A 424 7.75 4.95 25.52
C VAL A 424 8.46 5.70 24.40
N ARG A 425 8.04 6.93 24.08
CA ARG A 425 8.77 7.81 23.13
C ARG A 425 10.21 8.02 23.57
N GLY A 426 10.43 8.38 24.84
CA GLY A 426 11.78 8.56 25.37
C GLY A 426 12.62 7.27 25.34
N MET A 427 12.02 6.10 25.62
CA MET A 427 12.70 4.82 25.49
C MET A 427 13.07 4.49 24.03
N LEU A 428 12.17 4.77 23.08
CA LEU A 428 12.44 4.58 21.65
C LEU A 428 13.46 5.59 21.10
N GLN A 429 13.57 6.78 21.71
CA GLN A 429 14.64 7.72 21.40
C GLN A 429 15.99 7.13 21.84
N GLY A 430 16.09 6.50 23.02
CA GLY A 430 17.29 5.79 23.46
C GLY A 430 17.76 4.71 22.48
N VAL A 431 16.82 4.01 21.80
CA VAL A 431 17.16 3.05 20.74
C VAL A 431 17.92 3.71 19.59
N VAL A 432 17.59 4.97 19.26
CA VAL A 432 18.25 5.73 18.19
C VAL A 432 19.50 6.45 18.70
N ASP A 433 19.48 6.96 19.92
CA ASP A 433 20.64 7.68 20.47
C ASP A 433 21.80 6.72 20.81
N ASP A 434 21.51 5.57 21.45
CA ASP A 434 22.51 4.67 22.03
C ASP A 434 22.40 3.20 21.59
N GLY A 435 21.34 2.84 20.83
CA GLY A 435 21.01 1.46 20.49
C GLY A 435 21.11 1.12 19.01
N SER A 436 20.39 0.08 18.62
CA SER A 436 20.38 -0.50 17.26
C SER A 436 19.79 0.40 16.16
N GLY A 437 19.28 1.58 16.50
CA GLY A 437 18.75 2.57 15.55
C GLY A 437 19.68 3.74 15.26
N HIS A 438 20.94 3.67 15.65
CA HIS A 438 21.87 4.80 15.62
C HIS A 438 21.94 5.53 14.27
N PHE A 439 21.97 4.83 13.15
CA PHE A 439 21.99 5.43 11.82
C PHE A 439 20.68 6.13 11.40
N ALA A 440 19.63 6.10 12.24
CA ALA A 440 18.42 6.87 12.01
C ALA A 440 18.50 8.30 12.54
N GLN A 441 19.55 8.69 13.23
CA GLN A 441 19.75 10.05 13.76
C GLN A 441 19.73 11.07 12.62
N ILE A 442 19.06 12.20 12.84
CA ILE A 442 18.96 13.30 11.88
C ILE A 442 19.50 14.58 12.53
N SER A 443 20.38 15.29 11.81
CA SER A 443 20.95 16.54 12.30
C SER A 443 19.88 17.57 12.63
N GLY A 444 19.91 18.09 13.84
CA GLY A 444 18.95 19.09 14.31
C GLY A 444 17.64 18.54 14.88
N TYR A 445 17.41 17.23 14.83
CA TYR A 445 16.15 16.63 15.28
C TYR A 445 16.37 15.50 16.28
N THR A 446 15.43 15.33 17.20
CA THR A 446 15.31 14.09 17.96
C THR A 446 14.56 13.06 17.10
N VAL A 447 15.12 11.87 17.02
CA VAL A 447 14.51 10.74 16.29
C VAL A 447 14.31 9.59 17.25
N ALA A 448 13.22 8.88 17.10
CA ALA A 448 12.94 7.68 17.87
C ALA A 448 12.43 6.56 16.94
N GLY A 449 12.70 5.32 17.29
CA GLY A 449 12.27 4.22 16.43
C GLY A 449 12.75 2.86 16.92
N LYS A 450 12.48 1.84 16.09
CA LYS A 450 12.86 0.47 16.38
C LYS A 450 13.19 -0.30 15.10
N THR A 451 14.32 -0.98 15.11
CA THR A 451 14.69 -1.97 14.08
C THR A 451 13.88 -3.25 14.23
N GLY A 452 13.58 -3.90 13.11
CA GLY A 452 13.02 -5.23 13.02
C GLY A 452 13.83 -6.12 12.10
N THR A 453 13.93 -7.39 12.48
CA THR A 453 14.50 -8.45 11.65
C THR A 453 13.65 -9.70 11.91
N SER A 454 12.82 -10.04 10.93
CA SER A 454 11.85 -11.13 11.09
C SER A 454 12.15 -12.24 10.10
N GLN A 455 12.33 -13.46 10.59
CA GLN A 455 12.41 -14.63 9.74
C GLN A 455 11.06 -14.91 9.07
N LYS A 456 11.10 -15.31 7.81
CA LYS A 456 9.88 -15.73 7.09
C LYS A 456 9.63 -17.22 7.33
N VAL A 457 8.37 -17.56 7.51
CA VAL A 457 7.95 -18.95 7.53
C VAL A 457 7.98 -19.51 6.11
N ASP A 458 8.70 -20.58 5.87
CA ASP A 458 8.66 -21.31 4.60
C ASP A 458 7.29 -21.98 4.44
N PRO A 459 6.49 -21.60 3.42
CA PRO A 459 5.14 -22.14 3.22
C PRO A 459 5.12 -23.65 2.93
N LYS A 460 6.26 -24.25 2.54
CA LYS A 460 6.37 -25.68 2.25
C LYS A 460 6.56 -26.50 3.52
N THR A 461 7.33 -25.99 4.46
CA THR A 461 7.69 -26.72 5.70
C THR A 461 6.88 -26.26 6.90
N GLY A 462 6.30 -25.07 6.87
CA GLY A 462 5.63 -24.44 8.01
C GLY A 462 6.59 -24.02 9.13
N THR A 463 7.90 -24.02 8.87
CA THR A 463 8.96 -23.63 9.83
C THR A 463 9.66 -22.36 9.34
N TYR A 464 10.40 -21.70 10.23
CA TYR A 464 11.22 -20.55 9.84
C TYR A 464 12.32 -20.98 8.84
N GLY A 465 12.42 -20.23 7.73
CA GLY A 465 13.42 -20.41 6.68
C GLY A 465 14.60 -19.44 6.82
N ASP A 466 15.43 -19.38 5.78
CA ASP A 466 16.62 -18.49 5.71
C ASP A 466 16.29 -17.11 5.14
N GLN A 467 15.01 -16.81 4.91
CA GLN A 467 14.55 -15.55 4.36
C GLN A 467 14.10 -14.63 5.50
N TYR A 468 14.36 -13.33 5.34
CA TYR A 468 14.05 -12.31 6.35
C TYR A 468 13.31 -11.13 5.75
N VAL A 469 12.55 -10.44 6.60
CA VAL A 469 12.12 -9.05 6.39
C VAL A 469 12.95 -8.17 7.31
N ALA A 470 13.74 -7.28 6.70
CA ALA A 470 14.52 -6.26 7.42
C ALA A 470 13.72 -4.97 7.48
N SER A 471 13.41 -4.45 8.66
CA SER A 471 12.56 -3.28 8.79
C SER A 471 13.08 -2.26 9.80
N PHE A 472 12.62 -1.03 9.63
CA PHE A 472 12.73 0.04 10.62
C PHE A 472 11.44 0.84 10.64
N ILE A 473 10.94 1.10 11.84
CA ILE A 473 9.85 2.05 12.06
C ILE A 473 10.31 3.11 13.02
N GLY A 474 10.15 4.37 12.64
CA GLY A 474 10.58 5.50 13.43
C GLY A 474 9.66 6.70 13.27
N PHE A 475 9.87 7.70 14.08
CA PHE A 475 9.12 8.95 14.06
C PHE A 475 10.01 10.12 14.46
N ALA A 476 9.68 11.30 13.99
CA ALA A 476 10.38 12.53 14.26
C ALA A 476 9.43 13.75 14.21
N PRO A 477 9.70 14.81 14.99
CA PRO A 477 10.61 14.85 16.15
C PRO A 477 10.14 13.89 17.27
N ALA A 478 11.06 13.31 18.07
CA ALA A 478 10.65 12.39 19.14
C ALA A 478 9.95 13.09 20.31
N THR A 479 10.25 14.38 20.53
CA THR A 479 9.64 15.19 21.60
C THR A 479 8.18 15.52 21.32
N ASP A 480 7.84 15.84 20.07
CA ASP A 480 6.48 16.10 19.59
C ASP A 480 6.30 15.49 18.19
N PRO A 481 5.93 14.22 18.09
CA PRO A 481 5.95 13.48 16.83
C PRO A 481 4.98 14.04 15.79
N GLU A 482 5.52 14.48 14.65
CA GLU A 482 4.73 14.91 13.51
C GLU A 482 4.55 13.79 12.48
N TYR A 483 5.62 13.05 12.18
CA TYR A 483 5.61 12.00 11.18
C TYR A 483 6.10 10.67 11.74
N VAL A 484 5.43 9.61 11.35
CA VAL A 484 5.85 8.21 11.54
C VAL A 484 6.10 7.58 10.19
N MET A 485 7.17 6.82 10.09
CA MET A 485 7.56 6.16 8.85
C MET A 485 8.00 4.73 9.10
N LEU A 486 7.54 3.81 8.25
CA LEU A 486 8.01 2.43 8.15
C LEU A 486 8.76 2.24 6.84
N VAL A 487 9.87 1.54 6.91
CA VAL A 487 10.52 0.88 5.77
C VAL A 487 10.64 -0.59 6.09
N ALA A 488 10.19 -1.45 5.17
CA ALA A 488 10.38 -2.90 5.27
C ALA A 488 10.91 -3.42 3.93
N VAL A 489 12.03 -4.15 3.99
CA VAL A 489 12.75 -4.71 2.85
C VAL A 489 12.67 -6.23 2.91
N ASP A 490 12.08 -6.82 1.87
CA ASP A 490 11.80 -8.25 1.80
C ASP A 490 12.95 -9.02 1.15
N GLU A 491 13.41 -10.06 1.83
CA GLU A 491 14.45 -10.98 1.38
C GLU A 491 15.76 -10.30 0.94
N PRO A 492 16.34 -9.39 1.73
CA PRO A 492 17.65 -8.82 1.41
C PRO A 492 18.73 -9.91 1.42
N LYS A 493 19.69 -9.83 0.50
CA LYS A 493 20.74 -10.85 0.32
C LYS A 493 22.11 -10.43 0.88
N THR A 494 22.37 -9.13 1.02
CA THR A 494 23.68 -8.63 1.50
C THR A 494 23.77 -8.56 3.03
N SER A 495 22.66 -8.23 3.68
CA SER A 495 22.48 -8.19 5.13
C SER A 495 21.00 -8.33 5.44
N TYR A 496 20.66 -8.96 6.55
CA TYR A 496 19.28 -9.06 7.05
C TYR A 496 19.00 -8.12 8.23
N TRP A 497 19.98 -7.31 8.64
CA TRP A 497 19.80 -6.36 9.73
C TRP A 497 19.05 -5.11 9.26
N GLY A 498 17.93 -4.80 9.94
CA GLY A 498 17.14 -3.61 9.64
C GLY A 498 17.94 -2.31 9.71
N GLU A 499 18.92 -2.24 10.63
CA GLU A 499 19.84 -1.12 10.79
C GLU A 499 20.63 -0.81 9.51
N LEU A 500 21.09 -1.83 8.79
CA LEU A 500 21.92 -1.67 7.59
C LEU A 500 21.11 -1.56 6.29
N VAL A 501 19.85 -2.04 6.30
CA VAL A 501 19.06 -2.18 5.08
C VAL A 501 17.90 -1.18 5.04
N ALA A 502 17.17 -1.01 6.14
CA ALA A 502 15.97 -0.17 6.17
C ALA A 502 16.24 1.24 6.72
N VAL A 503 17.12 1.37 7.74
CA VAL A 503 17.41 2.66 8.39
C VAL A 503 17.92 3.72 7.42
N PRO A 504 18.81 3.43 6.45
CA PRO A 504 19.28 4.46 5.54
C PRO A 504 18.16 5.06 4.66
N ALA A 505 17.19 4.24 4.22
CA ALA A 505 16.03 4.76 3.49
C ALA A 505 15.13 5.64 4.39
N PHE A 506 14.91 5.21 5.64
CA PHE A 506 14.21 6.02 6.63
C PHE A 506 14.91 7.36 6.85
N HIS A 507 16.22 7.36 7.11
CA HIS A 507 17.01 8.56 7.33
C HIS A 507 16.88 9.55 6.15
N GLN A 508 17.05 9.06 4.92
CA GLN A 508 16.97 9.87 3.71
C GLN A 508 15.59 10.54 3.59
N VAL A 509 14.52 9.76 3.66
CA VAL A 509 13.14 10.25 3.46
C VAL A 509 12.67 11.12 4.62
N MET A 510 12.95 10.74 5.86
CA MET A 510 12.53 11.52 7.03
C MET A 510 13.27 12.87 7.08
N THR A 511 14.57 12.90 6.75
CA THR A 511 15.34 14.16 6.64
C THR A 511 14.73 15.07 5.58
N PHE A 512 14.39 14.52 4.41
CA PHE A 512 13.71 15.26 3.35
C PHE A 512 12.35 15.79 3.85
N THR A 513 11.52 14.94 4.42
CA THR A 513 10.15 15.28 4.87
C THR A 513 10.16 16.41 5.90
N LEU A 514 11.02 16.31 6.92
CA LEU A 514 11.14 17.35 7.95
C LEU A 514 11.58 18.70 7.37
N GLY A 515 12.55 18.68 6.45
CA GLY A 515 13.02 19.89 5.77
C GLY A 515 11.97 20.47 4.82
N TYR A 516 11.29 19.63 4.04
CA TYR A 516 10.30 20.01 3.05
C TYR A 516 9.08 20.71 3.69
N PHE A 517 8.58 20.16 4.80
CA PHE A 517 7.47 20.77 5.55
C PHE A 517 7.92 21.82 6.56
N ASN A 518 9.21 22.20 6.57
CA ASN A 518 9.77 23.21 7.46
C ASN A 518 9.52 22.95 8.96
N VAL A 519 9.59 21.67 9.38
CA VAL A 519 9.46 21.31 10.80
C VAL A 519 10.58 21.97 11.59
N PRO A 520 10.30 22.68 12.69
CA PRO A 520 11.34 23.33 13.46
C PRO A 520 12.28 22.30 14.15
N PRO A 521 13.61 22.47 14.06
CA PRO A 521 14.55 21.61 14.79
C PRO A 521 14.33 21.67 16.30
N ASP A 522 14.28 20.52 16.94
CA ASP A 522 14.10 20.37 18.39
C ASP A 522 15.40 19.97 19.15
N ARG A 523 16.50 19.67 18.43
CA ARG A 523 17.82 19.30 18.98
C ARG A 523 18.92 20.20 18.43
N ARG A 524 19.09 21.39 19.02
CA ARG A 524 20.08 22.38 18.56
C ARG A 524 21.50 21.89 18.74
N GLY A 525 22.37 22.18 17.75
CA GLY A 525 23.82 21.92 17.81
C GLY A 525 24.22 20.45 17.66
N PHE A 526 23.25 19.54 17.45
CA PHE A 526 23.53 18.14 17.19
C PHE A 526 23.75 17.92 15.68
N VAL A 527 24.82 17.20 15.34
CA VAL A 527 25.13 16.75 13.98
C VAL A 527 25.18 15.24 14.01
N ALA A 528 24.31 14.60 13.27
CA ALA A 528 24.27 13.13 13.13
C ALA A 528 25.41 12.62 12.24
N GLU A 529 25.83 11.40 12.46
CA GLU A 529 26.67 10.68 11.51
C GLU A 529 25.82 10.25 10.30
N GLU A 530 26.36 10.45 9.12
CA GLU A 530 25.69 10.00 7.88
C GLU A 530 25.69 8.47 7.82
N PRO A 531 24.58 7.85 7.40
CA PRO A 531 24.51 6.40 7.22
C PRO A 531 25.54 5.91 6.20
N LEU A 532 26.17 4.80 6.48
CA LEU A 532 27.15 4.17 5.57
C LEU A 532 26.45 3.53 4.35
N TRP A 533 26.31 4.29 3.28
CA TRP A 533 25.88 3.72 2.01
C TRP A 533 26.47 4.23 0.73
#